data_16f1078adc714225a5f59b3be651562a
#
_entry.id   16f1078adc714225a5f59b3be651562a
#
_cell.length_a   1.000
_cell.length_b   1.000
_cell.length_c   1.000
_cell.angle_alpha   90.00
_cell.angle_beta   90.00
_cell.angle_gamma   90.00
#
_symmetry.space_group_name_H-M   'P 1'
#
loop_
_entity.id
_entity.type
_entity.pdbx_description
1 polymer ?
#
loop_
_entity_poly.entity_id
_entity_poly.type
_entity_poly.pdbx_seq_one_letter_code
_entity_poly.pdbx_strand_id
1 'polypeptide(L)'
;MLLLPSVEHLVCIANLCTKEKPLRHVGHMHTHIQKCGLNIHKSLEYHVISMLINVGQIQIAQKAFEGLELRIPSSWDALLNKFIRYGEPQHAFRIYQAMVKKCYDPSAFTFVALLKSCAKLKDMTKGCEIHAHISKLGWLKTNLFVWNSVVDMYAKCGSVSRARELFEKLHVRDVVSWNALIAGYVQHEHGEEALNCFNKMKREGVAPDAITLACSLKACGCIKAAKLGREIHSEVARRGLLEGDVVLGSTLVDMYIKCGLLENAKEVFINLPVRDVITWTALISGYAYQGQSHEALHCFEEMQREGRLSPNEITFACALKACSGVRAIDKGKKIHYEIVRRGLLEKKIMLGTALLDMYVKCGVLTKAQQVLEELPVRNVV
;
A
#
# COMPACT_ATOMS: atom_id res chain seq x y z
N MET A 1 -53.02 13.33 2.67
CA MET A 1 -52.48 11.97 2.65
C MET A 1 -51.24 11.99 1.75
N LEU A 2 -50.05 12.20 2.31
CA LEU A 2 -48.81 12.16 1.57
C LEU A 2 -48.55 10.70 1.18
N LEU A 3 -48.57 10.41 -0.12
CA LEU A 3 -48.22 9.10 -0.66
C LEU A 3 -46.79 8.78 -0.22
N LEU A 4 -46.63 7.76 0.62
CA LEU A 4 -45.30 7.23 0.99
C LEU A 4 -44.61 6.75 -0.30
N PRO A 5 -43.36 7.17 -0.55
CA PRO A 5 -42.64 6.72 -1.74
C PRO A 5 -42.53 5.19 -1.72
N SER A 6 -42.70 4.56 -2.89
CA SER A 6 -42.55 3.10 -3.00
C SER A 6 -41.13 2.68 -2.65
N VAL A 7 -40.96 1.44 -2.19
CA VAL A 7 -39.63 0.88 -1.87
C VAL A 7 -38.69 1.00 -3.06
N GLU A 8 -39.20 0.83 -4.29
CA GLU A 8 -38.40 0.98 -5.53
C GLU A 8 -37.92 2.40 -5.74
N HIS A 9 -38.72 3.42 -5.44
CA HIS A 9 -38.31 4.82 -5.47
C HIS A 9 -37.24 5.12 -4.43
N LEU A 10 -37.33 4.58 -3.22
CA LEU A 10 -36.33 4.75 -2.16
C LEU A 10 -35.00 4.05 -2.50
N VAL A 11 -35.06 2.87 -3.14
CA VAL A 11 -33.88 2.18 -3.65
C VAL A 11 -33.21 2.99 -4.78
N CYS A 12 -34.01 3.56 -5.67
CA CYS A 12 -33.51 4.42 -6.74
C CYS A 12 -32.82 5.67 -6.18
N ILE A 13 -33.41 6.33 -5.20
CA ILE A 13 -32.85 7.50 -4.50
C ILE A 13 -31.56 7.09 -3.76
N ALA A 14 -31.54 5.94 -3.08
CA ALA A 14 -30.34 5.42 -2.41
C ALA A 14 -29.18 5.20 -3.41
N ASN A 15 -29.48 4.65 -4.58
CA ASN A 15 -28.50 4.44 -5.65
C ASN A 15 -28.00 5.77 -6.26
N LEU A 16 -28.86 6.77 -6.43
CA LEU A 16 -28.49 8.12 -6.86
C LEU A 16 -27.60 8.81 -5.82
N CYS A 17 -27.97 8.74 -4.54
CA CYS A 17 -27.14 9.28 -3.45
C CYS A 17 -25.76 8.62 -3.36
N THR A 18 -25.62 7.35 -3.79
CA THR A 18 -24.30 6.70 -3.86
C THR A 18 -23.39 7.28 -4.95
N LYS A 19 -23.97 7.82 -6.05
CA LYS A 19 -23.22 8.41 -7.16
C LYS A 19 -22.82 9.87 -6.88
N GLU A 20 -23.73 10.66 -6.31
CA GLU A 20 -23.58 12.12 -6.17
C GLU A 20 -23.01 12.57 -4.81
N LYS A 21 -22.95 11.69 -3.82
CA LYS A 21 -22.45 11.95 -2.43
C LYS A 21 -23.03 13.17 -1.69
N PRO A 22 -24.34 13.44 -1.71
CA PRO A 22 -24.92 14.55 -0.98
C PRO A 22 -25.10 14.21 0.50
N LEU A 23 -24.12 14.56 1.33
CA LEU A 23 -24.05 14.27 2.77
C LEU A 23 -25.34 14.61 3.56
N ARG A 24 -25.98 15.73 3.25
CA ARG A 24 -27.19 16.19 3.98
C ARG A 24 -28.44 15.33 3.71
N HIS A 25 -28.62 14.85 2.50
CA HIS A 25 -29.79 14.07 2.11
C HIS A 25 -29.77 12.62 2.66
N VAL A 26 -28.58 12.07 2.88
CA VAL A 26 -28.39 10.69 3.35
C VAL A 26 -28.86 10.50 4.80
N GLY A 27 -28.53 11.44 5.69
CA GLY A 27 -28.98 11.41 7.09
C GLY A 27 -30.49 11.57 7.21
N HIS A 28 -31.08 12.47 6.42
CA HIS A 28 -32.55 12.66 6.38
C HIS A 28 -33.27 11.41 5.85
N MET A 29 -32.74 10.79 4.80
CA MET A 29 -33.34 9.58 4.23
C MET A 29 -33.29 8.39 5.20
N HIS A 30 -32.19 8.19 5.90
CA HIS A 30 -32.06 7.16 6.93
C HIS A 30 -33.08 7.37 8.07
N THR A 31 -33.17 8.61 8.58
CA THR A 31 -34.14 8.98 9.63
C THR A 31 -35.61 8.80 9.16
N HIS A 32 -35.90 9.12 7.90
CA HIS A 32 -37.20 8.96 7.32
C HIS A 32 -37.61 7.48 7.18
N ILE A 33 -36.67 6.64 6.71
CA ILE A 33 -36.86 5.19 6.60
C ILE A 33 -37.14 4.57 7.97
N GLN A 34 -36.40 4.99 9.01
CA GLN A 34 -36.65 4.54 10.38
C GLN A 34 -38.04 4.96 10.91
N LYS A 35 -38.42 6.23 10.70
CA LYS A 35 -39.72 6.76 11.15
C LYS A 35 -40.91 6.12 10.45
N CYS A 36 -40.73 5.71 9.18
CA CYS A 36 -41.79 5.07 8.39
C CYS A 36 -41.90 3.55 8.61
N GLY A 37 -41.06 2.95 9.47
CA GLY A 37 -41.04 1.51 9.70
C GLY A 37 -40.59 0.69 8.49
N LEU A 38 -39.98 1.32 7.46
CA LEU A 38 -39.54 0.68 6.21
C LEU A 38 -38.23 -0.08 6.36
N ASN A 39 -37.62 -0.05 7.55
CA ASN A 39 -36.44 -0.85 7.94
C ASN A 39 -36.73 -2.37 7.94
N ILE A 40 -37.97 -2.79 7.76
CA ILE A 40 -38.35 -4.21 7.63
C ILE A 40 -38.14 -4.73 6.19
N HIS A 41 -37.95 -3.84 5.21
CA HIS A 41 -37.82 -4.24 3.81
C HIS A 41 -36.36 -4.59 3.44
N LYS A 42 -36.09 -5.88 3.29
CA LYS A 42 -34.73 -6.49 3.15
C LYS A 42 -33.83 -5.87 2.07
N SER A 43 -34.39 -5.47 0.92
CA SER A 43 -33.59 -4.87 -0.15
C SER A 43 -33.20 -3.43 0.14
N LEU A 44 -34.09 -2.67 0.83
CA LEU A 44 -33.86 -1.27 1.16
C LEU A 44 -32.74 -1.12 2.21
N GLU A 45 -32.71 -2.01 3.22
CA GLU A 45 -31.71 -2.02 4.28
C GLU A 45 -30.29 -2.13 3.73
N TYR A 46 -30.05 -3.07 2.81
CA TYR A 46 -28.73 -3.22 2.16
C TYR A 46 -28.32 -1.93 1.42
N HIS A 47 -29.23 -1.34 0.65
CA HIS A 47 -28.94 -0.12 -0.12
C HIS A 47 -28.66 1.08 0.79
N VAL A 48 -29.38 1.21 1.90
CA VAL A 48 -29.18 2.28 2.88
C VAL A 48 -27.81 2.16 3.56
N ILE A 49 -27.45 0.97 4.05
CA ILE A 49 -26.15 0.76 4.67
C ILE A 49 -25.04 0.98 3.63
N SER A 50 -25.22 0.46 2.43
CA SER A 50 -24.32 0.65 1.31
C SER A 50 -24.08 2.13 1.00
N MET A 51 -25.15 2.93 1.01
CA MET A 51 -25.11 4.37 0.82
C MET A 51 -24.38 5.08 1.97
N LEU A 52 -24.71 4.75 3.23
CA LEU A 52 -24.05 5.32 4.41
C LEU A 52 -22.55 5.09 4.40
N ILE A 53 -22.10 3.88 4.00
CA ILE A 53 -20.67 3.58 3.84
C ILE A 53 -20.05 4.45 2.75
N ASN A 54 -20.70 4.58 1.58
CA ASN A 54 -20.19 5.36 0.45
C ASN A 54 -20.01 6.85 0.79
N VAL A 55 -20.84 7.38 1.68
CA VAL A 55 -20.80 8.77 2.13
C VAL A 55 -19.87 8.97 3.32
N GLY A 56 -19.25 7.88 3.85
CA GLY A 56 -18.32 7.94 4.98
C GLY A 56 -19.01 7.98 6.35
N GLN A 57 -20.33 7.75 6.43
CA GLN A 57 -21.09 7.70 7.68
C GLN A 57 -20.99 6.31 8.34
N ILE A 58 -19.73 5.89 8.61
CA ILE A 58 -19.38 4.52 9.02
C ILE A 58 -20.07 4.09 10.33
N GLN A 59 -20.11 4.98 11.33
CA GLN A 59 -20.72 4.67 12.63
C GLN A 59 -22.24 4.46 12.52
N ILE A 60 -22.93 5.24 11.68
CA ILE A 60 -24.35 5.10 11.44
C ILE A 60 -24.63 3.82 10.64
N ALA A 61 -23.80 3.53 9.65
CA ALA A 61 -23.88 2.28 8.88
C ALA A 61 -23.71 1.05 9.78
N GLN A 62 -22.81 1.09 10.75
CA GLN A 62 -22.62 0.01 11.72
C GLN A 62 -23.85 -0.17 12.62
N LYS A 63 -24.38 0.91 13.22
CA LYS A 63 -25.61 0.83 14.04
C LYS A 63 -26.80 0.30 13.25
N ALA A 64 -26.96 0.77 12.00
CA ALA A 64 -27.99 0.26 11.12
C ALA A 64 -27.80 -1.25 10.86
N PHE A 65 -26.57 -1.69 10.63
CA PHE A 65 -26.25 -3.10 10.42
C PHE A 65 -26.54 -3.97 11.65
N GLU A 66 -26.23 -3.52 12.85
CA GLU A 66 -26.46 -4.27 14.11
C GLU A 66 -27.95 -4.54 14.36
N GLY A 67 -28.83 -3.65 13.87
CA GLY A 67 -30.30 -3.78 13.96
C GLY A 67 -30.91 -4.70 12.89
N LEU A 68 -30.13 -5.23 11.94
CA LEU A 68 -30.65 -5.99 10.81
C LEU A 68 -30.84 -7.48 11.10
N GLU A 69 -31.98 -8.01 10.71
CA GLU A 69 -32.20 -9.43 10.50
C GLU A 69 -31.86 -9.84 9.05
N LEU A 70 -30.63 -9.57 8.61
CA LEU A 70 -30.18 -9.95 7.26
C LEU A 70 -30.24 -11.49 7.11
N ARG A 71 -31.08 -11.94 6.18
CA ARG A 71 -31.24 -13.38 5.88
C ARG A 71 -30.56 -13.80 4.58
N ILE A 72 -29.97 -12.86 3.81
CA ILE A 72 -29.37 -13.13 2.50
C ILE A 72 -27.84 -13.10 2.63
N PRO A 73 -27.14 -14.25 2.46
CA PRO A 73 -25.67 -14.32 2.60
C PRO A 73 -24.91 -13.34 1.70
N SER A 74 -25.35 -13.14 0.46
CA SER A 74 -24.74 -12.21 -0.49
C SER A 74 -24.71 -10.75 -0.03
N SER A 75 -25.67 -10.33 0.79
CA SER A 75 -25.71 -8.97 1.35
C SER A 75 -24.61 -8.77 2.40
N TRP A 76 -24.29 -9.80 3.19
CA TRP A 76 -23.21 -9.78 4.16
C TRP A 76 -21.85 -9.64 3.48
N ASP A 77 -21.60 -10.49 2.46
CA ASP A 77 -20.38 -10.44 1.67
C ASP A 77 -20.17 -9.05 1.03
N ALA A 78 -21.23 -8.49 0.44
CA ALA A 78 -21.15 -7.19 -0.20
C ALA A 78 -20.88 -6.06 0.79
N LEU A 79 -21.51 -6.07 1.97
CA LEU A 79 -21.28 -5.07 3.02
C LEU A 79 -19.86 -5.17 3.59
N LEU A 80 -19.41 -6.39 3.91
CA LEU A 80 -18.07 -6.65 4.42
C LEU A 80 -17.00 -6.13 3.44
N ASN A 81 -17.13 -6.48 2.15
CA ASN A 81 -16.22 -6.00 1.11
C ASN A 81 -16.24 -4.47 0.99
N LYS A 82 -17.39 -3.83 1.20
CA LYS A 82 -17.49 -2.37 1.20
C LYS A 82 -16.71 -1.75 2.35
N PHE A 83 -16.88 -2.22 3.58
CA PHE A 83 -16.09 -1.74 4.71
C PHE A 83 -14.58 -1.87 4.48
N ILE A 84 -14.13 -2.99 3.90
CA ILE A 84 -12.71 -3.18 3.57
C ILE A 84 -12.22 -2.16 2.53
N ARG A 85 -13.00 -1.90 1.48
CA ARG A 85 -12.65 -0.91 0.44
C ARG A 85 -12.56 0.52 0.98
N TYR A 86 -13.38 0.86 1.96
CA TYR A 86 -13.34 2.17 2.62
C TYR A 86 -12.26 2.30 3.69
N GLY A 87 -11.44 1.26 3.89
CA GLY A 87 -10.33 1.31 4.83
C GLY A 87 -10.71 1.03 6.27
N GLU A 88 -11.89 0.45 6.50
CA GLU A 88 -12.44 0.16 7.82
C GLU A 88 -12.50 -1.36 8.11
N PRO A 89 -11.35 -2.06 8.14
CA PRO A 89 -11.30 -3.52 8.29
C PRO A 89 -11.85 -4.00 9.63
N GLN A 90 -11.80 -3.17 10.69
CA GLN A 90 -12.33 -3.53 12.01
C GLN A 90 -13.83 -3.80 11.96
N HIS A 91 -14.57 -2.99 11.20
CA HIS A 91 -16.00 -3.18 10.98
C HIS A 91 -16.28 -4.45 10.16
N ALA A 92 -15.46 -4.73 9.16
CA ALA A 92 -15.55 -5.96 8.38
C ALA A 92 -15.37 -7.22 9.27
N PHE A 93 -14.45 -7.22 10.22
CA PHE A 93 -14.29 -8.33 11.17
C PHE A 93 -15.50 -8.50 12.10
N ARG A 94 -16.13 -7.40 12.55
CA ARG A 94 -17.38 -7.50 13.34
C ARG A 94 -18.51 -8.13 12.53
N ILE A 95 -18.66 -7.75 11.27
CA ILE A 95 -19.61 -8.35 10.36
C ILE A 95 -19.34 -9.84 10.18
N TYR A 96 -18.08 -10.21 9.94
CA TYR A 96 -17.67 -11.60 9.83
C TYR A 96 -18.02 -12.41 11.07
N GLN A 97 -17.74 -11.90 12.28
CA GLN A 97 -18.12 -12.55 13.54
C GLN A 97 -19.63 -12.73 13.68
N ALA A 98 -20.40 -11.72 13.26
CA ALA A 98 -21.87 -11.80 13.26
C ALA A 98 -22.40 -12.84 12.25
N MET A 99 -21.78 -12.96 11.05
CA MET A 99 -22.07 -14.03 10.09
C MET A 99 -21.87 -15.39 10.71
N VAL A 100 -20.70 -15.64 11.30
CA VAL A 100 -20.36 -16.92 11.91
C VAL A 100 -21.32 -17.27 13.05
N LYS A 101 -21.68 -16.31 13.92
CA LYS A 101 -22.66 -16.51 14.99
C LYS A 101 -24.04 -16.91 14.48
N LYS A 102 -24.44 -16.43 13.31
CA LYS A 102 -25.71 -16.74 12.66
C LYS A 102 -25.63 -17.97 11.74
N CYS A 103 -24.53 -18.72 11.79
CA CYS A 103 -24.25 -19.91 10.97
C CYS A 103 -24.34 -19.65 9.46
N TYR A 104 -23.90 -18.45 9.01
CA TYR A 104 -23.73 -18.15 7.59
C TYR A 104 -22.26 -18.40 7.20
N ASP A 105 -22.05 -19.23 6.21
CA ASP A 105 -20.70 -19.49 5.68
C ASP A 105 -20.28 -18.36 4.73
N PRO A 106 -19.09 -17.74 5.01
CA PRO A 106 -18.54 -16.73 4.13
C PRO A 106 -18.16 -17.30 2.76
N SER A 107 -18.32 -16.48 1.71
CA SER A 107 -17.85 -16.83 0.38
C SER A 107 -16.32 -16.81 0.26
N ALA A 108 -15.77 -17.42 -0.78
CA ALA A 108 -14.35 -17.34 -1.09
C ALA A 108 -13.85 -15.89 -1.19
N PHE A 109 -14.63 -14.99 -1.80
CA PHE A 109 -14.29 -13.56 -1.92
C PHE A 109 -14.22 -12.88 -0.56
N THR A 110 -15.12 -13.22 0.36
CA THR A 110 -15.11 -12.68 1.72
C THR A 110 -13.86 -13.13 2.48
N PHE A 111 -13.50 -14.39 2.41
CA PHE A 111 -12.27 -14.88 3.03
C PHE A 111 -11.03 -14.18 2.48
N VAL A 112 -10.92 -14.03 1.17
CA VAL A 112 -9.80 -13.32 0.53
C VAL A 112 -9.73 -11.87 0.99
N ALA A 113 -10.86 -11.18 1.07
CA ALA A 113 -10.91 -9.79 1.52
C ALA A 113 -10.50 -9.64 3.00
N LEU A 114 -10.94 -10.55 3.87
CA LEU A 114 -10.55 -10.60 5.28
C LEU A 114 -9.06 -10.90 5.44
N LEU A 115 -8.52 -11.89 4.72
CA LEU A 115 -7.09 -12.23 4.75
C LEU A 115 -6.21 -11.06 4.28
N LYS A 116 -6.61 -10.36 3.21
CA LYS A 116 -5.92 -9.13 2.76
C LYS A 116 -5.96 -8.03 3.82
N SER A 117 -7.05 -7.94 4.57
CA SER A 117 -7.17 -6.98 5.67
C SER A 117 -6.26 -7.36 6.86
N CYS A 118 -6.16 -8.65 7.21
CA CYS A 118 -5.19 -9.13 8.20
C CYS A 118 -3.76 -8.83 7.78
N ALA A 119 -3.41 -9.08 6.52
CA ALA A 119 -2.10 -8.79 5.95
C ALA A 119 -1.75 -7.29 6.03
N LYS A 120 -2.71 -6.42 5.71
CA LYS A 120 -2.55 -4.95 5.79
C LYS A 120 -2.37 -4.45 7.22
N LEU A 121 -3.12 -5.00 8.17
CA LEU A 121 -3.05 -4.66 9.60
C LEU A 121 -1.92 -5.38 10.33
N LYS A 122 -1.28 -6.36 9.70
CA LYS A 122 -0.33 -7.31 10.32
C LYS A 122 -0.93 -8.05 11.53
N ASP A 123 -2.24 -8.33 11.48
CA ASP A 123 -2.98 -9.02 12.54
C ASP A 123 -2.92 -10.53 12.31
N MET A 124 -1.86 -11.15 12.84
CA MET A 124 -1.63 -12.60 12.75
C MET A 124 -2.72 -13.40 13.46
N THR A 125 -3.22 -12.90 14.59
CA THR A 125 -4.21 -13.63 15.42
C THR A 125 -5.49 -13.86 14.63
N LYS A 126 -6.07 -12.78 14.08
CA LYS A 126 -7.25 -12.88 13.21
C LYS A 126 -6.98 -13.68 11.96
N GLY A 127 -5.78 -13.54 11.38
CA GLY A 127 -5.36 -14.34 10.23
C GLY A 127 -5.41 -15.85 10.51
N CYS A 128 -4.92 -16.26 11.68
CA CYS A 128 -4.97 -17.68 12.11
C CYS A 128 -6.41 -18.19 12.35
N GLU A 129 -7.27 -17.37 12.96
CA GLU A 129 -8.68 -17.71 13.18
C GLU A 129 -9.42 -17.94 11.85
N ILE A 130 -9.22 -17.02 10.89
CA ILE A 130 -9.80 -17.11 9.55
C ILE A 130 -9.26 -18.33 8.80
N HIS A 131 -7.94 -18.60 8.86
CA HIS A 131 -7.35 -19.78 8.26
C HIS A 131 -7.94 -21.09 8.84
N ALA A 132 -8.12 -21.16 10.15
CA ALA A 132 -8.75 -22.33 10.79
C ALA A 132 -10.19 -22.54 10.29
N HIS A 133 -10.97 -21.45 10.13
CA HIS A 133 -12.33 -21.52 9.58
C HIS A 133 -12.34 -21.96 8.11
N ILE A 134 -11.47 -21.39 7.27
CA ILE A 134 -11.26 -21.80 5.87
C ILE A 134 -10.95 -23.30 5.77
N SER A 135 -10.07 -23.79 6.66
CA SER A 135 -9.67 -25.21 6.71
C SER A 135 -10.84 -26.12 7.09
N LYS A 136 -11.65 -25.71 8.09
CA LYS A 136 -12.85 -26.44 8.52
C LYS A 136 -13.88 -26.56 7.40
N LEU A 137 -14.06 -25.53 6.60
CA LEU A 137 -14.99 -25.51 5.46
C LEU A 137 -14.42 -26.19 4.19
N GLY A 138 -13.17 -26.64 4.22
CA GLY A 138 -12.54 -27.34 3.10
C GLY A 138 -12.12 -26.48 1.92
N TRP A 139 -12.18 -25.13 2.01
CA TRP A 139 -11.84 -24.22 0.93
C TRP A 139 -10.40 -24.35 0.43
N LEU A 140 -9.47 -24.79 1.28
CA LEU A 140 -8.08 -25.02 0.87
C LEU A 140 -7.93 -26.16 -0.15
N LYS A 141 -8.85 -27.12 -0.18
CA LYS A 141 -8.81 -28.24 -1.15
C LYS A 141 -9.37 -27.88 -2.52
N THR A 142 -10.27 -26.90 -2.56
CA THR A 142 -11.11 -26.61 -3.73
C THR A 142 -10.82 -25.28 -4.40
N ASN A 143 -10.11 -24.35 -3.71
CA ASN A 143 -9.97 -22.99 -4.20
C ASN A 143 -8.53 -22.44 -4.04
N LEU A 144 -7.78 -22.46 -5.14
CA LEU A 144 -6.40 -21.94 -5.19
C LEU A 144 -6.30 -20.46 -4.83
N PHE A 145 -7.32 -19.66 -5.15
CA PHE A 145 -7.33 -18.22 -4.87
C PHE A 145 -7.40 -17.93 -3.36
N VAL A 146 -8.18 -18.72 -2.62
CA VAL A 146 -8.22 -18.66 -1.15
C VAL A 146 -6.88 -19.11 -0.58
N TRP A 147 -6.31 -20.21 -1.11
CA TRP A 147 -5.01 -20.72 -0.66
C TRP A 147 -3.90 -19.69 -0.83
N ASN A 148 -3.79 -19.11 -2.02
CA ASN A 148 -2.80 -18.06 -2.29
C ASN A 148 -2.95 -16.87 -1.33
N SER A 149 -4.19 -16.52 -0.97
CA SER A 149 -4.45 -15.43 -0.02
C SER A 149 -4.04 -15.78 1.41
N VAL A 150 -4.13 -17.05 1.82
CA VAL A 150 -3.62 -17.52 3.12
C VAL A 150 -2.09 -17.46 3.15
N VAL A 151 -1.43 -17.89 2.08
CA VAL A 151 0.05 -17.80 1.96
C VAL A 151 0.49 -16.33 2.03
N ASP A 152 -0.14 -15.43 1.25
CA ASP A 152 0.15 -13.99 1.23
C ASP A 152 -0.06 -13.35 2.61
N MET A 153 -1.13 -13.72 3.32
CA MET A 153 -1.41 -13.24 4.67
C MET A 153 -0.30 -13.63 5.65
N TYR A 154 0.10 -14.89 5.70
CA TYR A 154 1.18 -15.34 6.59
C TYR A 154 2.50 -14.66 6.25
N ALA A 155 2.84 -14.57 4.96
CA ALA A 155 4.03 -13.92 4.49
C ALA A 155 4.09 -12.45 4.93
N LYS A 156 3.02 -11.68 4.70
CA LYS A 156 2.95 -10.25 5.07
C LYS A 156 2.87 -9.99 6.57
N CYS A 157 2.30 -10.91 7.34
CA CYS A 157 2.27 -10.82 8.80
C CYS A 157 3.60 -11.23 9.48
N GLY A 158 4.63 -11.63 8.71
CA GLY A 158 5.95 -11.95 9.24
C GLY A 158 6.21 -13.44 9.52
N SER A 159 5.24 -14.32 9.28
CA SER A 159 5.42 -15.76 9.44
C SER A 159 5.78 -16.43 8.11
N VAL A 160 6.93 -16.05 7.55
CA VAL A 160 7.36 -16.51 6.22
C VAL A 160 7.60 -18.02 6.18
N SER A 161 8.08 -18.62 7.28
CA SER A 161 8.23 -20.08 7.41
C SER A 161 6.90 -20.82 7.23
N ARG A 162 5.83 -20.30 7.86
CA ARG A 162 4.49 -20.88 7.75
C ARG A 162 3.88 -20.67 6.36
N ALA A 163 4.14 -19.51 5.76
CA ALA A 163 3.78 -19.24 4.36
C ALA A 163 4.43 -20.26 3.42
N ARG A 164 5.72 -20.55 3.62
CA ARG A 164 6.46 -21.56 2.88
C ARG A 164 5.90 -22.97 3.05
N GLU A 165 5.63 -23.41 4.28
CA GLU A 165 5.04 -24.72 4.55
C GLU A 165 3.72 -24.92 3.80
N LEU A 166 2.86 -23.90 3.79
CA LEU A 166 1.59 -23.91 3.06
C LEU A 166 1.82 -23.91 1.55
N PHE A 167 2.75 -23.12 1.06
CA PHE A 167 3.11 -23.10 -0.35
C PHE A 167 3.65 -24.47 -0.83
N GLU A 168 4.46 -25.15 -0.04
CA GLU A 168 4.99 -26.48 -0.38
C GLU A 168 3.90 -27.56 -0.47
N LYS A 169 2.78 -27.38 0.23
CA LYS A 169 1.61 -28.28 0.17
C LYS A 169 0.73 -28.04 -1.07
N LEU A 170 0.98 -26.97 -1.84
CA LEU A 170 0.24 -26.75 -3.08
C LEU A 170 0.63 -27.77 -4.15
N HIS A 171 -0.36 -28.47 -4.69
CA HIS A 171 -0.15 -29.40 -5.80
C HIS A 171 0.06 -28.66 -7.14
N VAL A 172 -0.63 -27.53 -7.32
CA VAL A 172 -0.50 -26.66 -8.50
C VAL A 172 -0.07 -25.27 -8.03
N ARG A 173 1.05 -24.80 -8.55
CA ARG A 173 1.62 -23.50 -8.23
C ARG A 173 1.51 -22.59 -9.44
N ASP A 174 0.68 -21.56 -9.34
CA ASP A 174 0.55 -20.52 -10.35
C ASP A 174 1.49 -19.34 -10.08
N VAL A 175 1.51 -18.37 -10.97
CA VAL A 175 2.33 -17.16 -10.84
C VAL A 175 1.96 -16.36 -9.57
N VAL A 176 0.69 -16.40 -9.15
CA VAL A 176 0.21 -15.67 -7.97
C VAL A 176 0.73 -16.30 -6.69
N SER A 177 0.75 -17.64 -6.58
CA SER A 177 1.31 -18.35 -5.44
C SER A 177 2.82 -18.10 -5.29
N TRP A 178 3.57 -18.10 -6.40
CA TRP A 178 4.99 -17.74 -6.39
C TRP A 178 5.21 -16.29 -5.97
N ASN A 179 4.44 -15.35 -6.52
CA ASN A 179 4.53 -13.93 -6.18
C ASN A 179 4.26 -13.67 -4.68
N ALA A 180 3.27 -14.35 -4.09
CA ALA A 180 2.97 -14.22 -2.67
C ALA A 180 4.17 -14.61 -1.80
N LEU A 181 4.83 -15.72 -2.12
CA LEU A 181 5.99 -16.20 -1.36
C LEU A 181 7.23 -15.33 -1.59
N ILE A 182 7.56 -15.01 -2.84
CA ILE A 182 8.72 -14.17 -3.20
C ILE A 182 8.59 -12.78 -2.58
N ALA A 183 7.41 -12.14 -2.71
CA ALA A 183 7.16 -10.85 -2.10
C ALA A 183 7.25 -10.87 -0.57
N GLY A 184 6.79 -11.96 0.05
CA GLY A 184 6.93 -12.19 1.48
C GLY A 184 8.39 -12.24 1.92
N TYR A 185 9.23 -12.99 1.24
CA TYR A 185 10.68 -13.03 1.52
C TYR A 185 11.32 -11.65 1.35
N VAL A 186 11.03 -10.94 0.27
CA VAL A 186 11.56 -9.59 0.01
C VAL A 186 11.14 -8.60 1.09
N GLN A 187 9.88 -8.65 1.54
CA GLN A 187 9.37 -7.74 2.58
C GLN A 187 10.09 -7.90 3.92
N HIS A 188 10.62 -9.10 4.19
CA HIS A 188 11.33 -9.42 5.43
C HIS A 188 12.85 -9.52 5.22
N GLU A 189 13.36 -8.93 4.13
CA GLU A 189 14.80 -8.83 3.82
C GLU A 189 15.50 -10.19 3.57
N HIS A 190 14.74 -11.26 3.34
CA HIS A 190 15.24 -12.59 2.98
C HIS A 190 15.51 -12.67 1.47
N GLY A 191 16.48 -11.90 0.98
CA GLY A 191 16.74 -11.75 -0.45
C GLY A 191 17.22 -13.01 -1.14
N GLU A 192 18.05 -13.82 -0.47
CA GLU A 192 18.56 -15.09 -1.03
C GLU A 192 17.44 -16.11 -1.24
N GLU A 193 16.54 -16.25 -0.26
CA GLU A 193 15.39 -17.15 -0.33
C GLU A 193 14.41 -16.70 -1.42
N ALA A 194 14.22 -15.38 -1.57
CA ALA A 194 13.39 -14.82 -2.65
C ALA A 194 13.95 -15.19 -4.03
N LEU A 195 15.27 -15.04 -4.24
CA LEU A 195 15.90 -15.39 -5.51
C LEU A 195 15.97 -16.90 -5.75
N ASN A 196 16.11 -17.70 -4.70
CA ASN A 196 15.99 -19.17 -4.79
C ASN A 196 14.57 -19.56 -5.25
N CYS A 197 13.52 -18.92 -4.70
CA CYS A 197 12.14 -19.13 -5.15
C CYS A 197 11.94 -18.70 -6.61
N PHE A 198 12.48 -17.56 -7.02
CA PHE A 198 12.44 -17.08 -8.41
C PHE A 198 13.08 -18.10 -9.38
N ASN A 199 14.26 -18.62 -9.04
CA ASN A 199 14.94 -19.62 -9.85
C ASN A 199 14.18 -20.95 -9.88
N LYS A 200 13.54 -21.35 -8.77
CA LYS A 200 12.71 -22.54 -8.70
C LYS A 200 11.45 -22.41 -9.56
N MET A 201 10.77 -21.26 -9.51
CA MET A 201 9.63 -20.91 -10.36
C MET A 201 9.96 -21.09 -11.84
N LYS A 202 11.11 -20.56 -12.29
CA LYS A 202 11.56 -20.71 -13.70
C LYS A 202 11.83 -22.16 -14.07
N ARG A 203 12.44 -22.95 -13.17
CA ARG A 203 12.70 -24.39 -13.38
C ARG A 203 11.41 -25.22 -13.43
N GLU A 204 10.38 -24.84 -12.69
CA GLU A 204 9.05 -25.46 -12.77
C GLU A 204 8.25 -25.01 -14.00
N GLY A 205 8.84 -24.19 -14.89
CA GLY A 205 8.21 -23.75 -16.14
C GLY A 205 7.17 -22.62 -15.99
N VAL A 206 7.05 -22.04 -14.79
CA VAL A 206 6.14 -20.92 -14.57
C VAL A 206 6.81 -19.62 -15.01
N ALA A 207 6.20 -18.92 -15.99
CA ALA A 207 6.74 -17.69 -16.52
C ALA A 207 6.59 -16.53 -15.51
N PRO A 208 7.68 -15.80 -15.14
CA PRO A 208 7.61 -14.63 -14.31
C PRO A 208 6.80 -13.51 -14.96
N ASP A 209 5.93 -12.85 -14.19
CA ASP A 209 5.24 -11.63 -14.58
C ASP A 209 6.00 -10.35 -14.11
N ALA A 210 5.46 -9.17 -14.35
CA ALA A 210 6.06 -7.90 -13.94
C ALA A 210 6.23 -7.82 -12.41
N ILE A 211 5.29 -8.37 -11.64
CA ILE A 211 5.34 -8.40 -10.17
C ILE A 211 6.50 -9.30 -9.71
N THR A 212 6.62 -10.48 -10.30
CA THR A 212 7.74 -11.41 -10.01
C THR A 212 9.08 -10.74 -10.28
N LEU A 213 9.23 -10.10 -11.45
CA LEU A 213 10.47 -9.43 -11.86
C LEU A 213 10.81 -8.26 -10.92
N ALA A 214 9.81 -7.44 -10.56
CA ALA A 214 10.01 -6.34 -9.60
C ALA A 214 10.43 -6.85 -8.21
N CYS A 215 9.79 -7.90 -7.69
CA CYS A 215 10.20 -8.50 -6.41
C CYS A 215 11.60 -9.08 -6.47
N SER A 216 11.96 -9.76 -7.58
CA SER A 216 13.31 -10.32 -7.77
C SER A 216 14.38 -9.24 -7.89
N LEU A 217 14.09 -8.12 -8.57
CA LEU A 217 14.99 -6.95 -8.60
C LEU A 217 15.18 -6.35 -7.21
N LYS A 218 14.12 -6.22 -6.41
CA LYS A 218 14.24 -5.77 -5.01
C LYS A 218 15.13 -6.71 -4.20
N ALA A 219 14.96 -8.03 -4.36
CA ALA A 219 15.82 -9.02 -3.73
C ALA A 219 17.29 -8.87 -4.16
N CYS A 220 17.56 -8.66 -5.47
CA CYS A 220 18.91 -8.39 -5.98
C CYS A 220 19.53 -7.15 -5.32
N GLY A 221 18.74 -6.08 -5.14
CA GLY A 221 19.20 -4.88 -4.43
C GLY A 221 19.54 -5.16 -2.97
N CYS A 222 18.72 -5.93 -2.25
CA CYS A 222 18.94 -6.26 -0.84
C CYS A 222 20.25 -7.02 -0.61
N ILE A 223 20.56 -8.01 -1.44
CA ILE A 223 21.80 -8.82 -1.32
C ILE A 223 22.92 -8.40 -2.25
N LYS A 224 22.76 -7.25 -2.94
CA LYS A 224 23.73 -6.68 -3.89
C LYS A 224 24.11 -7.64 -5.04
N ALA A 225 23.18 -8.46 -5.50
CA ALA A 225 23.38 -9.43 -6.57
C ALA A 225 23.33 -8.77 -7.96
N ALA A 226 24.28 -7.91 -8.27
CA ALA A 226 24.33 -7.08 -9.47
C ALA A 226 24.29 -7.89 -10.79
N LYS A 227 24.93 -9.08 -10.82
CA LYS A 227 24.94 -9.94 -12.01
C LYS A 227 23.51 -10.39 -12.37
N LEU A 228 22.80 -10.97 -11.41
CA LEU A 228 21.42 -11.43 -11.61
C LEU A 228 20.49 -10.24 -11.89
N GLY A 229 20.72 -9.09 -11.23
CA GLY A 229 19.97 -7.86 -11.50
C GLY A 229 20.09 -7.42 -12.96
N ARG A 230 21.27 -7.50 -13.57
CA ARG A 230 21.48 -7.22 -15.02
C ARG A 230 20.78 -8.25 -15.92
N GLU A 231 20.81 -9.52 -15.56
CA GLU A 231 20.10 -10.56 -16.30
C GLU A 231 18.59 -10.31 -16.31
N ILE A 232 18.00 -9.95 -15.15
CA ILE A 232 16.59 -9.59 -15.03
C ILE A 232 16.30 -8.30 -15.81
N HIS A 233 17.17 -7.28 -15.74
CA HIS A 233 17.02 -6.04 -16.54
C HIS A 233 16.97 -6.36 -18.03
N SER A 234 17.87 -7.19 -18.55
CA SER A 234 17.88 -7.60 -19.95
C SER A 234 16.58 -8.31 -20.35
N GLU A 235 16.01 -9.14 -19.48
CA GLU A 235 14.73 -9.80 -19.70
C GLU A 235 13.55 -8.80 -19.70
N VAL A 236 13.55 -7.82 -18.78
CA VAL A 236 12.58 -6.73 -18.73
C VAL A 236 12.61 -5.89 -20.01
N ALA A 237 13.81 -5.52 -20.46
CA ALA A 237 14.01 -4.75 -21.70
C ALA A 237 13.56 -5.53 -22.93
N ARG A 238 13.95 -6.80 -23.04
CA ARG A 238 13.57 -7.70 -24.15
C ARG A 238 12.05 -7.86 -24.26
N ARG A 239 11.32 -7.83 -23.15
CA ARG A 239 9.85 -7.93 -23.12
C ARG A 239 9.15 -6.58 -23.31
N GLY A 240 9.85 -5.47 -23.40
CA GLY A 240 9.27 -4.13 -23.52
C GLY A 240 8.46 -3.67 -22.29
N LEU A 241 8.73 -4.24 -21.11
CA LEU A 241 7.90 -3.99 -19.93
C LEU A 241 8.08 -2.60 -19.31
N LEU A 242 9.15 -1.87 -19.68
CA LEU A 242 9.42 -0.53 -19.15
C LEU A 242 8.52 0.56 -19.72
N GLU A 243 7.90 0.33 -20.88
CA GLU A 243 7.05 1.32 -21.53
C GLU A 243 5.74 1.56 -20.80
N GLY A 244 5.24 0.55 -20.06
CA GLY A 244 3.95 0.60 -19.38
C GLY A 244 4.01 0.49 -17.86
N ASP A 245 5.14 0.14 -17.25
CA ASP A 245 5.25 -0.14 -15.81
C ASP A 245 6.29 0.75 -15.11
N VAL A 246 5.79 1.89 -14.57
CA VAL A 246 6.60 2.85 -13.80
C VAL A 246 7.21 2.22 -12.54
N VAL A 247 6.51 1.24 -11.92
CA VAL A 247 6.99 0.56 -10.71
C VAL A 247 8.20 -0.31 -11.04
N LEU A 248 8.19 -0.99 -12.18
CA LEU A 248 9.32 -1.81 -12.61
C LEU A 248 10.53 -0.93 -12.93
N GLY A 249 10.33 0.20 -13.60
CA GLY A 249 11.38 1.18 -13.89
C GLY A 249 12.02 1.75 -12.61
N SER A 250 11.22 2.21 -11.67
CA SER A 250 11.72 2.72 -10.37
C SER A 250 12.44 1.64 -9.56
N THR A 251 11.98 0.39 -9.63
CA THR A 251 12.63 -0.75 -8.96
C THR A 251 13.99 -1.09 -9.57
N LEU A 252 14.15 -0.97 -10.89
CA LEU A 252 15.43 -1.15 -11.57
C LEU A 252 16.45 -0.08 -11.14
N VAL A 253 16.04 1.18 -11.09
CA VAL A 253 16.90 2.28 -10.62
C VAL A 253 17.34 2.01 -9.18
N ASP A 254 16.42 1.67 -8.27
CA ASP A 254 16.71 1.35 -6.86
C ASP A 254 17.66 0.14 -6.74
N MET A 255 17.44 -0.91 -7.53
CA MET A 255 18.32 -2.09 -7.55
C MET A 255 19.76 -1.72 -7.92
N TYR A 256 19.96 -0.95 -8.99
CA TYR A 256 21.30 -0.54 -9.39
C TYR A 256 21.98 0.36 -8.35
N ILE A 257 21.25 1.27 -7.73
CA ILE A 257 21.73 2.13 -6.64
C ILE A 257 22.20 1.28 -5.46
N LYS A 258 21.40 0.33 -5.01
CA LYS A 258 21.73 -0.58 -3.90
C LYS A 258 22.94 -1.47 -4.20
N CYS A 259 23.11 -1.84 -5.47
CA CYS A 259 24.30 -2.57 -5.94
C CYS A 259 25.55 -1.66 -6.12
N GLY A 260 25.45 -0.35 -5.89
CA GLY A 260 26.57 0.59 -6.07
C GLY A 260 26.85 0.98 -7.52
N LEU A 261 25.95 0.67 -8.45
CA LEU A 261 26.12 0.86 -9.89
C LEU A 261 25.35 2.12 -10.36
N LEU A 262 25.80 3.31 -9.91
CA LEU A 262 25.11 4.59 -10.16
C LEU A 262 25.00 4.94 -11.64
N GLU A 263 26.01 4.64 -12.45
CA GLU A 263 25.97 4.93 -13.89
C GLU A 263 24.88 4.12 -14.58
N ASN A 264 24.73 2.83 -14.24
CA ASN A 264 23.63 2.01 -14.74
C ASN A 264 22.26 2.52 -14.25
N ALA A 265 22.18 2.98 -12.99
CA ALA A 265 20.94 3.57 -12.48
C ALA A 265 20.55 4.84 -13.25
N LYS A 266 21.53 5.71 -13.56
CA LYS A 266 21.36 6.92 -14.36
C LYS A 266 20.93 6.59 -15.80
N GLU A 267 21.58 5.62 -16.43
CA GLU A 267 21.24 5.19 -17.78
C GLU A 267 19.80 4.70 -17.87
N VAL A 268 19.39 3.82 -16.94
CA VAL A 268 17.99 3.37 -16.84
C VAL A 268 17.06 4.57 -16.65
N PHE A 269 17.36 5.46 -15.69
CA PHE A 269 16.56 6.63 -15.37
C PHE A 269 16.34 7.54 -16.58
N ILE A 270 17.38 7.80 -17.38
CA ILE A 270 17.30 8.64 -18.60
C ILE A 270 16.37 8.02 -19.64
N ASN A 271 16.42 6.69 -19.77
CA ASN A 271 15.66 5.94 -20.78
C ASN A 271 14.21 5.62 -20.35
N LEU A 272 13.81 5.93 -19.10
CA LEU A 272 12.42 5.74 -18.68
C LEU A 272 11.48 6.73 -19.36
N PRO A 273 10.37 6.25 -19.95
CA PRO A 273 9.39 7.11 -20.62
C PRO A 273 8.63 8.00 -19.63
N VAL A 274 8.42 7.52 -18.40
CA VAL A 274 7.76 8.24 -17.33
C VAL A 274 8.59 8.12 -16.05
N ARG A 275 8.88 9.26 -15.43
CA ARG A 275 9.59 9.34 -14.16
C ARG A 275 8.64 9.87 -13.11
N ASP A 276 8.46 9.13 -12.04
CA ASP A 276 7.64 9.53 -10.88
C ASP A 276 8.52 10.07 -9.74
N VAL A 277 7.86 10.52 -8.67
CA VAL A 277 8.56 11.02 -7.46
C VAL A 277 9.44 9.93 -6.84
N ILE A 278 9.06 8.65 -6.94
CA ILE A 278 9.81 7.54 -6.37
C ILE A 278 11.12 7.35 -7.13
N THR A 279 11.07 7.37 -8.46
CA THR A 279 12.24 7.22 -9.34
C THR A 279 13.24 8.34 -9.13
N TRP A 280 12.77 9.61 -9.11
CA TRP A 280 13.60 10.76 -8.79
C TRP A 280 14.23 10.65 -7.40
N THR A 281 13.42 10.31 -6.39
CA THR A 281 13.89 10.17 -5.01
C THR A 281 14.95 9.07 -4.90
N ALA A 282 14.77 7.94 -5.58
CA ALA A 282 15.75 6.86 -5.62
C ALA A 282 17.10 7.38 -6.15
N LEU A 283 17.12 8.06 -7.30
CA LEU A 283 18.36 8.57 -7.90
C LEU A 283 19.04 9.62 -7.02
N ILE A 284 18.29 10.61 -6.50
CA ILE A 284 18.79 11.65 -5.60
C ILE A 284 19.37 11.03 -4.33
N SER A 285 18.69 10.04 -3.73
CA SER A 285 19.17 9.36 -2.54
C SER A 285 20.44 8.56 -2.83
N GLY A 286 20.51 7.85 -3.96
CA GLY A 286 21.68 7.11 -4.39
C GLY A 286 22.92 7.98 -4.46
N TYR A 287 22.85 9.11 -5.15
CA TYR A 287 23.93 10.08 -5.22
C TYR A 287 24.30 10.66 -3.85
N ALA A 288 23.31 11.07 -3.04
CA ALA A 288 23.53 11.67 -1.73
C ALA A 288 24.19 10.68 -0.73
N TYR A 289 23.82 9.39 -0.78
CA TYR A 289 24.41 8.37 0.09
C TYR A 289 25.79 7.90 -0.35
N GLN A 290 26.12 7.97 -1.64
CA GLN A 290 27.45 7.66 -2.16
C GLN A 290 28.41 8.88 -2.14
N GLY A 291 28.00 10.01 -1.56
CA GLY A 291 28.83 11.21 -1.44
C GLY A 291 28.92 12.06 -2.71
N GLN A 292 28.19 11.71 -3.77
CA GLN A 292 28.11 12.49 -5.00
C GLN A 292 27.08 13.61 -4.85
N SER A 293 27.38 14.55 -3.95
CA SER A 293 26.44 15.57 -3.51
C SER A 293 26.09 16.61 -4.59
N HIS A 294 27.00 16.87 -5.52
CA HIS A 294 26.74 17.79 -6.64
C HIS A 294 25.69 17.21 -7.59
N GLU A 295 25.82 15.94 -7.92
CA GLU A 295 24.91 15.20 -8.79
C GLU A 295 23.53 15.08 -8.13
N ALA A 296 23.49 14.80 -6.82
CA ALA A 296 22.24 14.74 -6.06
C ALA A 296 21.48 16.08 -6.10
N LEU A 297 22.18 17.21 -5.92
CA LEU A 297 21.59 18.54 -6.00
C LEU A 297 21.15 18.89 -7.43
N HIS A 298 21.93 18.51 -8.41
CA HIS A 298 21.57 18.72 -9.83
C HIS A 298 20.28 17.96 -10.16
N CYS A 299 20.17 16.70 -9.79
CA CYS A 299 18.94 15.91 -9.99
C CYS A 299 17.74 16.51 -9.24
N PHE A 300 17.94 17.02 -8.02
CA PHE A 300 16.87 17.68 -7.26
C PHE A 300 16.38 18.95 -7.96
N GLU A 301 17.30 19.76 -8.50
CA GLU A 301 16.95 20.98 -9.26
C GLU A 301 16.26 20.66 -10.58
N GLU A 302 16.65 19.58 -11.26
CA GLU A 302 15.98 19.11 -12.47
C GLU A 302 14.54 18.65 -12.17
N MET A 303 14.34 17.85 -11.12
CA MET A 303 13.02 17.45 -10.66
C MET A 303 12.11 18.66 -10.39
N GLN A 304 12.66 19.72 -9.78
CA GLN A 304 11.91 20.96 -9.54
C GLN A 304 11.61 21.73 -10.83
N ARG A 305 12.53 21.75 -11.81
CA ARG A 305 12.35 22.41 -13.10
C ARG A 305 11.29 21.76 -13.98
N GLU A 306 11.17 20.43 -13.93
CA GLU A 306 10.07 19.73 -14.61
C GLU A 306 8.68 20.17 -14.09
N GLY A 307 8.59 20.71 -12.87
CA GLY A 307 7.42 21.40 -12.30
C GLY A 307 6.16 20.55 -12.12
N ARG A 308 6.15 19.32 -12.60
CA ARG A 308 5.00 18.39 -12.56
C ARG A 308 4.97 17.55 -11.28
N LEU A 309 6.11 17.39 -10.63
CA LEU A 309 6.28 16.50 -9.50
C LEU A 309 6.65 17.30 -8.25
N SER A 310 6.00 16.97 -7.14
CA SER A 310 6.28 17.56 -5.84
C SER A 310 7.24 16.68 -5.05
N PRO A 311 8.44 17.18 -4.65
CA PRO A 311 9.35 16.45 -3.80
C PRO A 311 8.66 15.97 -2.52
N ASN A 312 8.89 14.72 -2.15
CA ASN A 312 8.42 14.14 -0.90
C ASN A 312 9.43 14.36 0.25
N GLU A 313 9.10 13.90 1.43
CA GLU A 313 9.93 14.06 2.63
C GLU A 313 11.33 13.45 2.48
N ILE A 314 11.42 12.27 1.86
CA ILE A 314 12.70 11.58 1.62
C ILE A 314 13.53 12.37 0.61
N THR A 315 12.91 12.89 -0.44
CA THR A 315 13.57 13.74 -1.43
C THR A 315 14.22 14.97 -0.77
N PHE A 316 13.47 15.67 0.10
CA PHE A 316 14.01 16.82 0.83
C PHE A 316 15.16 16.44 1.77
N ALA A 317 15.01 15.35 2.54
CA ALA A 317 16.06 14.88 3.44
C ALA A 317 17.37 14.55 2.68
N CYS A 318 17.27 13.88 1.52
CA CYS A 318 18.42 13.57 0.67
C CYS A 318 19.05 14.82 0.07
N ALA A 319 18.24 15.80 -0.37
CA ALA A 319 18.73 17.07 -0.87
C ALA A 319 19.44 17.90 0.23
N LEU A 320 18.91 17.91 1.47
CA LEU A 320 19.58 18.54 2.62
C LEU A 320 20.90 17.84 2.95
N LYS A 321 20.95 16.50 2.92
CA LYS A 321 22.19 15.73 3.08
C LYS A 321 23.21 16.08 2.00
N ALA A 322 22.78 16.26 0.76
CA ALA A 322 23.66 16.69 -0.31
C ALA A 322 24.16 18.15 -0.10
N CYS A 323 23.31 19.07 0.38
CA CYS A 323 23.72 20.40 0.79
C CYS A 323 24.80 20.39 1.88
N SER A 324 24.65 19.49 2.87
CA SER A 324 25.67 19.27 3.91
C SER A 324 27.02 18.85 3.32
N GLY A 325 26.99 17.94 2.35
CA GLY A 325 28.21 17.39 1.72
C GLY A 325 29.04 18.41 0.97
N VAL A 326 28.38 19.35 0.28
CA VAL A 326 29.08 20.42 -0.50
C VAL A 326 29.02 21.79 0.20
N ARG A 327 28.52 21.86 1.43
CA ARG A 327 28.34 23.10 2.21
C ARG A 327 27.54 24.18 1.47
N ALA A 328 26.54 23.77 0.70
CA ALA A 328 25.69 24.66 -0.11
C ALA A 328 24.59 25.31 0.74
N ILE A 329 24.98 26.22 1.64
CA ILE A 329 24.06 26.85 2.62
C ILE A 329 22.87 27.56 1.97
N ASP A 330 23.06 28.26 0.85
CA ASP A 330 21.97 29.00 0.21
C ASP A 330 20.92 28.07 -0.42
N LYS A 331 21.33 26.92 -0.98
CA LYS A 331 20.40 25.88 -1.43
C LYS A 331 19.69 25.26 -0.24
N GLY A 332 20.40 24.97 0.84
CA GLY A 332 19.81 24.46 2.09
C GLY A 332 18.75 25.39 2.68
N LYS A 333 18.97 26.72 2.69
CA LYS A 333 17.97 27.71 3.12
C LYS A 333 16.72 27.71 2.25
N LYS A 334 16.86 27.59 0.93
CA LYS A 334 15.73 27.51 0.01
C LYS A 334 14.90 26.26 0.27
N ILE A 335 15.55 25.13 0.48
CA ILE A 335 14.89 23.85 0.82
C ILE A 335 14.18 23.96 2.17
N HIS A 336 14.81 24.56 3.18
CA HIS A 336 14.19 24.80 4.49
C HIS A 336 12.93 25.64 4.37
N TYR A 337 13.00 26.78 3.65
CA TYR A 337 11.82 27.61 3.39
C TYR A 337 10.66 26.82 2.77
N GLU A 338 10.95 25.97 1.79
CA GLU A 338 9.92 25.17 1.13
C GLU A 338 9.31 24.10 2.06
N ILE A 339 10.11 23.49 2.92
CA ILE A 339 9.65 22.54 3.96
C ILE A 339 8.69 23.23 4.94
N VAL A 340 9.05 24.42 5.41
CA VAL A 340 8.19 25.23 6.33
C VAL A 340 6.92 25.68 5.63
N ARG A 341 7.02 26.21 4.41
CA ARG A 341 5.86 26.63 3.62
C ARG A 341 4.83 25.53 3.41
N ARG A 342 5.28 24.29 3.31
CA ARG A 342 4.42 23.10 3.17
C ARG A 342 3.93 22.51 4.49
N GLY A 343 4.31 23.07 5.63
CA GLY A 343 3.94 22.56 6.95
C GLY A 343 4.46 21.15 7.24
N LEU A 344 5.61 20.76 6.65
CA LEU A 344 6.16 19.40 6.79
C LEU A 344 6.98 19.24 8.06
N LEU A 345 7.46 20.32 8.65
CA LEU A 345 8.35 20.29 9.81
C LEU A 345 7.63 19.78 11.08
N GLU A 346 6.37 20.20 11.27
CA GLU A 346 5.57 19.81 12.44
C GLU A 346 5.22 18.31 12.48
N LYS A 347 5.20 17.67 11.33
CA LYS A 347 4.73 16.29 11.16
C LYS A 347 5.85 15.26 11.06
N LYS A 348 7.10 15.68 10.81
CA LYS A 348 8.17 14.78 10.37
C LYS A 348 9.51 15.09 11.03
N ILE A 349 9.81 14.37 12.09
CA ILE A 349 11.06 14.46 12.87
C ILE A 349 12.31 14.29 11.98
N MET A 350 12.24 13.41 10.97
CA MET A 350 13.34 13.14 10.04
C MET A 350 13.80 14.40 9.29
N LEU A 351 12.89 15.27 8.87
CA LEU A 351 13.24 16.53 8.19
C LEU A 351 13.91 17.51 9.13
N GLY A 352 13.44 17.58 10.39
CA GLY A 352 14.08 18.39 11.43
C GLY A 352 15.54 17.97 11.68
N THR A 353 15.78 16.68 11.81
CA THR A 353 17.15 16.13 11.97
C THR A 353 18.03 16.43 10.75
N ALA A 354 17.51 16.28 9.54
CA ALA A 354 18.24 16.59 8.32
C ALA A 354 18.59 18.08 8.18
N LEU A 355 17.69 18.98 8.62
CA LEU A 355 17.94 20.42 8.66
C LEU A 355 19.01 20.78 9.69
N LEU A 356 18.94 20.19 10.89
CA LEU A 356 19.97 20.38 11.92
C LEU A 356 21.35 19.98 11.41
N ASP A 357 21.48 18.76 10.87
CA ASP A 357 22.73 18.25 10.30
C ASP A 357 23.27 19.19 9.19
N MET A 358 22.39 19.66 8.30
CA MET A 358 22.76 20.60 7.24
C MET A 358 23.31 21.92 7.80
N TYR A 359 22.61 22.55 8.76
CA TYR A 359 23.07 23.83 9.31
C TYR A 359 24.36 23.69 10.12
N VAL A 360 24.49 22.62 10.92
CA VAL A 360 25.72 22.33 11.68
C VAL A 360 26.91 22.15 10.75
N LYS A 361 26.79 21.30 9.71
CA LYS A 361 27.87 21.05 8.75
C LYS A 361 28.21 22.26 7.88
N CYS A 362 27.24 23.13 7.62
CA CYS A 362 27.48 24.41 6.94
C CYS A 362 28.02 25.51 7.88
N GLY A 363 28.20 25.24 9.18
CA GLY A 363 28.77 26.19 10.15
C GLY A 363 27.78 27.29 10.62
N VAL A 364 26.48 27.13 10.42
CA VAL A 364 25.44 28.13 10.79
C VAL A 364 24.71 27.68 12.06
N LEU A 365 25.45 27.68 13.18
CA LEU A 365 24.98 27.13 14.47
C LEU A 365 23.76 27.85 15.03
N THR A 366 23.65 29.19 14.84
CA THR A 366 22.50 29.98 15.28
C THR A 366 21.19 29.51 14.64
N LYS A 367 21.22 29.16 13.34
CA LYS A 367 20.05 28.60 12.63
C LYS A 367 19.76 27.15 13.07
N ALA A 368 20.79 26.35 13.32
CA ALA A 368 20.61 25.01 13.86
C ALA A 368 19.88 25.07 15.22
N GLN A 369 20.29 25.99 16.12
CA GLN A 369 19.62 26.16 17.40
C GLN A 369 18.16 26.59 17.25
N GLN A 370 17.84 27.53 16.35
CA GLN A 370 16.46 27.94 16.05
C GLN A 370 15.61 26.75 15.59
N VAL A 371 16.10 25.96 14.65
CA VAL A 371 15.38 24.77 14.17
C VAL A 371 15.13 23.78 15.32
N LEU A 372 16.13 23.59 16.20
CA LEU A 372 15.99 22.71 17.36
C LEU A 372 14.90 23.19 18.34
N GLU A 373 14.76 24.50 18.51
CA GLU A 373 13.75 25.11 19.38
C GLU A 373 12.33 25.00 18.79
N GLU A 374 12.21 25.04 17.46
CA GLU A 374 10.95 24.93 16.74
C GLU A 374 10.44 23.47 16.61
N LEU A 375 11.28 22.47 16.85
CA LEU A 375 10.87 21.06 16.73
C LEU A 375 9.94 20.64 17.89
N PRO A 376 8.77 20.02 17.58
CA PRO A 376 7.77 19.64 18.57
C PRO A 376 8.24 18.48 19.46
N VAL A 377 9.18 17.67 19.00
CA VAL A 377 9.77 16.56 19.75
C VAL A 377 11.29 16.61 19.61
N ARG A 378 11.98 16.70 20.72
CA ARG A 378 13.46 16.69 20.77
C ARG A 378 13.91 15.27 21.07
N ASN A 379 14.32 14.53 20.06
CA ASN A 379 14.99 13.25 20.25
C ASN A 379 16.49 13.48 20.44
N VAL A 380 17.06 12.76 21.40
CA VAL A 380 18.51 12.66 21.55
C VAL A 380 19.01 11.79 20.40
N VAL A 381 19.66 12.39 19.42
CA VAL A 381 20.46 11.71 18.39
C VAL A 381 21.91 12.10 18.60
#